data_caa6978c65655859ae6f45a2fa9411de
#
_entry.id   caa6978c65655859ae6f45a2fa9411de
#
_cell.length_a   1.000
_cell.length_b   1.000
_cell.length_c   1.000
_cell.angle_alpha   90.00
_cell.angle_beta   90.00
_cell.angle_gamma   90.00
#
_symmetry.space_group_name_H-M   'P 1'
#
loop_
_entity.id
_entity.type
_entity.pdbx_description
1 polymer ?
#
loop_
_entity_poly.entity_id
_entity_poly.type
_entity_poly.pdbx_seq_one_letter_code
_entity_poly.pdbx_strand_id
1 'polypeptide(L)'
;MSDPRPETELHLAAPDDTARLGRWLAACLRPGDTVLLQGPIGSGKSHLARSVIQSRLGRPEEVPSPTFTLVQTYGEGADEIWHADLYRLTHPDEVIELGLDDAFGRAICLIEWPERLGRAAPASALRLSFSQDGEGRRVVLTGSADWAGRLSRIGGFAHA
;
A
#
# COMPACT_ATOMS: atom_id res chain seq x y z
N MET A 1 7.62 -27.04 -6.99
CA MET A 1 7.23 -25.99 -7.93
C MET A 1 6.29 -25.04 -7.24
N SER A 2 6.66 -23.77 -7.15
CA SER A 2 5.81 -22.78 -6.52
C SER A 2 4.75 -22.32 -7.52
N ASP A 3 3.51 -22.14 -7.05
CA ASP A 3 2.47 -21.57 -7.88
C ASP A 3 2.83 -20.13 -8.26
N PRO A 4 2.56 -19.71 -9.50
CA PRO A 4 2.81 -18.32 -9.86
C PRO A 4 1.96 -17.40 -9.00
N ARG A 5 2.58 -16.36 -8.47
CA ARG A 5 1.86 -15.33 -7.72
C ARG A 5 1.09 -14.46 -8.70
N PRO A 6 -0.15 -14.06 -8.33
CA PRO A 6 -0.88 -13.11 -9.18
C PRO A 6 -0.06 -11.84 -9.37
N GLU A 7 0.05 -11.40 -10.59
CA GLU A 7 0.78 -10.19 -10.94
C GLU A 7 -0.04 -9.40 -11.96
N THR A 8 -0.16 -8.11 -11.74
CA THR A 8 -0.89 -7.21 -12.63
C THR A 8 -0.06 -5.94 -12.83
N GLU A 9 0.11 -5.53 -14.07
CA GLU A 9 0.83 -4.31 -14.41
C GLU A 9 -0.14 -3.25 -14.89
N LEU A 10 -0.01 -2.03 -14.35
CA LEU A 10 -0.84 -0.90 -14.73
C LEU A 10 0.04 0.27 -15.13
N HIS A 11 -0.43 1.07 -16.08
CA HIS A 11 0.19 2.33 -16.44
C HIS A 11 -0.66 3.48 -15.88
N LEU A 12 -0.02 4.36 -15.12
CA LEU A 12 -0.66 5.52 -14.50
C LEU A 12 -0.14 6.77 -15.21
N ALA A 13 -0.90 7.27 -16.18
CA ALA A 13 -0.46 8.38 -17.02
C ALA A 13 -0.36 9.71 -16.26
N ALA A 14 -1.19 9.90 -15.24
CA ALA A 14 -1.28 11.15 -14.48
C ALA A 14 -1.59 10.87 -13.01
N PRO A 15 -1.38 11.86 -12.11
CA PRO A 15 -1.72 11.70 -10.70
C PRO A 15 -3.17 11.27 -10.43
N ASP A 16 -4.11 11.68 -11.27
CA ASP A 16 -5.51 11.26 -11.13
C ASP A 16 -5.68 9.75 -11.26
N ASP A 17 -4.86 9.11 -12.08
CA ASP A 17 -4.88 7.65 -12.24
C ASP A 17 -4.41 6.97 -10.97
N THR A 18 -3.40 7.54 -10.31
CA THR A 18 -2.92 7.05 -9.02
C THR A 18 -4.03 7.16 -7.97
N ALA A 19 -4.74 8.27 -7.96
CA ALA A 19 -5.86 8.46 -7.04
C ALA A 19 -6.99 7.45 -7.31
N ARG A 20 -7.27 7.15 -8.58
CA ARG A 20 -8.26 6.12 -8.95
C ARG A 20 -7.85 4.74 -8.43
N LEU A 21 -6.58 4.41 -8.57
CA LEU A 21 -6.05 3.14 -8.04
C LEU A 21 -6.22 3.09 -6.52
N GLY A 22 -5.96 4.20 -5.83
CA GLY A 22 -6.16 4.30 -4.39
C GLY A 22 -7.61 4.06 -3.99
N ARG A 23 -8.55 4.63 -4.73
CA ARG A 23 -9.99 4.42 -4.48
C ARG A 23 -10.39 2.95 -4.72
N TRP A 24 -9.83 2.33 -5.76
CA TRP A 24 -10.09 0.92 -6.04
C TRP A 24 -9.58 0.05 -4.89
N LEU A 25 -8.34 0.31 -4.43
CA LEU A 25 -7.76 -0.42 -3.30
C LEU A 25 -8.61 -0.23 -2.04
N ALA A 26 -9.02 1.01 -1.77
CA ALA A 26 -9.84 1.31 -0.59
C ALA A 26 -11.12 0.47 -0.58
N ALA A 27 -11.71 0.21 -1.74
CA ALA A 27 -12.94 -0.57 -1.85
C ALA A 27 -12.70 -2.07 -1.62
N CYS A 28 -11.49 -2.57 -1.90
CA CYS A 28 -11.24 -4.01 -1.80
C CYS A 28 -10.44 -4.42 -0.57
N LEU A 29 -9.82 -3.48 0.14
CA LEU A 29 -9.04 -3.79 1.34
C LEU A 29 -9.92 -4.16 2.51
N ARG A 30 -9.42 -5.07 3.34
CA ARG A 30 -10.13 -5.59 4.53
C ARG A 30 -9.21 -5.48 5.75
N PRO A 31 -9.77 -5.40 6.97
CA PRO A 31 -8.94 -5.44 8.18
C PRO A 31 -7.99 -6.63 8.16
N GLY A 32 -6.73 -6.38 8.48
CA GLY A 32 -5.67 -7.38 8.42
C GLY A 32 -4.89 -7.41 7.12
N ASP A 33 -5.32 -6.67 6.10
CA ASP A 33 -4.58 -6.57 4.84
C ASP A 33 -3.40 -5.61 4.99
N THR A 34 -2.27 -5.97 4.40
CA THR A 34 -1.08 -5.12 4.32
C THR A 34 -0.74 -4.86 2.87
N VAL A 35 -0.50 -3.59 2.55
CA VAL A 35 -0.03 -3.16 1.22
C VAL A 35 1.37 -2.59 1.37
N LEU A 36 2.31 -3.16 0.63
CA LEU A 36 3.72 -2.75 0.64
C LEU A 36 3.97 -1.88 -0.60
N LEU A 37 4.32 -0.62 -0.36
CA LEU A 37 4.50 0.39 -1.41
C LEU A 37 6.00 0.60 -1.65
N GLN A 38 6.50 0.10 -2.77
CA GLN A 38 7.91 0.08 -3.11
C GLN A 38 8.17 0.94 -4.33
N GLY A 39 9.30 1.65 -4.34
CA GLY A 39 9.68 2.48 -5.47
C GLY A 39 10.49 3.68 -5.03
N PRO A 40 11.10 4.41 -5.99
CA PRO A 40 11.92 5.57 -5.67
C PRO A 40 11.11 6.74 -5.09
N ILE A 41 11.80 7.68 -4.49
CA ILE A 41 11.21 8.93 -4.00
C ILE A 41 10.52 9.62 -5.18
N GLY A 42 9.32 10.15 -4.94
CA GLY A 42 8.56 10.85 -5.96
C GLY A 42 7.83 9.95 -6.95
N SER A 43 7.75 8.64 -6.67
CA SER A 43 7.10 7.69 -7.58
C SER A 43 5.57 7.60 -7.43
N GLY A 44 4.99 8.26 -6.42
CA GLY A 44 3.55 8.25 -6.20
C GLY A 44 3.08 7.42 -5.02
N LYS A 45 3.98 6.83 -4.25
CA LYS A 45 3.64 5.97 -3.11
C LYS A 45 2.78 6.70 -2.07
N SER A 46 3.22 7.88 -1.65
CA SER A 46 2.51 8.68 -0.65
C SER A 46 1.18 9.18 -1.17
N HIS A 47 1.12 9.53 -2.44
CA HIS A 47 -0.11 9.96 -3.08
C HIS A 47 -1.15 8.83 -3.10
N LEU A 48 -0.71 7.62 -3.42
CA LEU A 48 -1.58 6.44 -3.40
C LEU A 48 -2.09 6.18 -1.98
N ALA A 49 -1.19 6.19 -0.99
CA ALA A 49 -1.57 5.96 0.41
C ALA A 49 -2.61 6.98 0.87
N ARG A 50 -2.41 8.25 0.54
CA ARG A 50 -3.36 9.31 0.87
C ARG A 50 -4.74 9.05 0.24
N SER A 51 -4.76 8.63 -1.03
CA SER A 51 -6.02 8.32 -1.72
C SER A 51 -6.76 7.17 -1.06
N VAL A 52 -6.05 6.13 -0.65
CA VAL A 52 -6.65 4.99 0.07
C VAL A 52 -7.28 5.48 1.38
N ILE A 53 -6.52 6.24 2.16
CA ILE A 53 -6.96 6.70 3.48
C ILE A 53 -8.19 7.60 3.34
N GLN A 54 -8.13 8.60 2.46
CA GLN A 54 -9.24 9.54 2.26
C GLN A 54 -10.49 8.84 1.77
N SER A 55 -10.32 7.86 0.87
CA SER A 55 -11.44 7.10 0.34
C SER A 55 -12.10 6.23 1.41
N ARG A 56 -11.28 5.55 2.24
CA ARG A 56 -11.80 4.70 3.32
C ARG A 56 -12.52 5.52 4.40
N LEU A 57 -12.00 6.69 4.73
CA LEU A 57 -12.62 7.56 5.72
C LEU A 57 -13.85 8.28 5.18
N GLY A 58 -14.01 8.36 3.85
CA GLY A 58 -15.14 9.01 3.22
C GLY A 58 -15.18 10.52 3.40
N ARG A 59 -14.03 11.13 3.71
CA ARG A 59 -13.92 12.57 3.90
C ARG A 59 -12.52 13.05 3.52
N PRO A 60 -12.36 14.35 3.18
CA PRO A 60 -11.06 14.93 2.87
C PRO A 60 -10.23 15.14 4.15
N GLU A 61 -9.66 14.07 4.68
CA GLU A 61 -8.77 14.11 5.83
C GLU A 61 -7.40 14.58 5.38
N GLU A 62 -6.75 15.43 6.18
CA GLU A 62 -5.37 15.79 5.95
C GLU A 62 -4.49 14.57 6.26
N VAL A 63 -3.70 14.14 5.28
CA VAL A 63 -2.85 12.95 5.41
C VAL A 63 -1.41 13.37 5.12
N PRO A 64 -0.68 13.86 6.14
CA PRO A 64 0.74 14.19 5.95
C PRO A 64 1.56 12.92 5.83
N SER A 65 2.71 13.04 5.15
CA SER A 65 3.67 11.93 5.09
C SER A 65 4.21 11.65 6.50
N PRO A 66 4.26 10.39 6.96
CA PRO A 66 4.76 10.04 8.29
C PRO A 66 6.29 9.95 8.35
N THR A 67 7.01 10.76 7.59
CA THR A 67 8.47 10.70 7.48
C THR A 67 9.17 10.86 8.82
N PHE A 68 8.66 11.75 9.69
CA PHE A 68 9.28 12.00 10.99
C PHE A 68 8.70 11.13 12.10
N THR A 69 7.39 10.83 12.03
CA THR A 69 6.72 10.03 13.06
C THR A 69 6.80 8.54 12.79
N LEU A 70 7.22 8.15 11.58
CA LEU A 70 7.30 6.80 11.06
C LEU A 70 5.93 6.14 10.86
N VAL A 71 4.97 6.37 11.76
CA VAL A 71 3.62 5.78 11.68
C VAL A 71 2.57 6.83 12.02
N GLN A 72 1.49 6.85 11.24
CA GLN A 72 0.28 7.60 11.53
C GLN A 72 -0.90 6.64 11.46
N THR A 73 -1.87 6.80 12.35
CA THR A 73 -3.06 5.95 12.37
C THR A 73 -4.31 6.77 12.08
N TYR A 74 -5.27 6.16 11.39
CA TYR A 74 -6.53 6.80 10.98
C TYR A 74 -7.69 5.85 11.22
N GLY A 75 -8.87 6.40 11.50
CA GLY A 75 -10.06 5.60 11.69
C GLY A 75 -10.05 4.82 12.99
N GLU A 76 -11.09 4.00 13.17
CA GLU A 76 -11.29 3.20 14.39
C GLU A 76 -11.89 1.84 14.04
N GLY A 77 -11.64 0.85 14.88
CA GLY A 77 -12.23 -0.47 14.75
C GLY A 77 -11.89 -1.12 13.41
N ALA A 78 -12.90 -1.54 12.67
CA ALA A 78 -12.73 -2.19 11.38
C ALA A 78 -12.18 -1.26 10.30
N ASP A 79 -12.25 0.06 10.50
CA ASP A 79 -11.75 1.06 9.56
C ASP A 79 -10.37 1.59 9.94
N GLU A 80 -9.72 1.01 10.94
CA GLU A 80 -8.41 1.46 11.38
C GLU A 80 -7.36 1.21 10.30
N ILE A 81 -6.62 2.27 9.95
CA ILE A 81 -5.56 2.23 8.94
C ILE A 81 -4.27 2.73 9.57
N TRP A 82 -3.20 1.96 9.38
CA TRP A 82 -1.85 2.33 9.78
C TRP A 82 -1.07 2.71 8.53
N HIS A 83 -0.54 3.92 8.50
CA HIS A 83 0.32 4.38 7.41
C HIS A 83 1.73 4.57 7.96
N ALA A 84 2.68 3.80 7.44
CA ALA A 84 4.07 3.82 7.89
C ALA A 84 5.00 4.21 6.74
N ASP A 85 6.01 5.02 7.06
CA ASP A 85 7.11 5.33 6.15
C ASP A 85 8.39 4.93 6.86
N LEU A 86 9.01 3.86 6.39
CA LEU A 86 10.16 3.25 7.05
C LEU A 86 11.50 3.70 6.49
N TYR A 87 11.51 4.77 5.68
CA TYR A 87 12.74 5.27 5.06
C TYR A 87 13.84 5.52 6.09
N ARG A 88 13.48 6.07 7.26
CA ARG A 88 14.42 6.42 8.33
C ARG A 88 14.60 5.32 9.38
N LEU A 89 14.00 4.16 9.18
CA LEU A 89 14.16 3.05 10.11
C LEU A 89 15.61 2.60 10.11
N THR A 90 16.25 2.58 11.27
CA THR A 90 17.68 2.25 11.39
C THR A 90 17.90 0.80 11.79
N HIS A 91 16.91 0.18 12.45
CA HIS A 91 17.02 -1.19 12.94
C HIS A 91 15.69 -1.93 12.81
N PRO A 92 15.70 -3.18 12.30
CA PRO A 92 14.45 -3.95 12.12
C PRO A 92 13.62 -4.14 13.39
N ASP A 93 14.25 -4.17 14.56
CA ASP A 93 13.55 -4.35 15.83
C ASP A 93 12.61 -3.17 16.15
N GLU A 94 12.82 -2.01 15.53
CA GLU A 94 11.94 -0.86 15.69
C GLU A 94 10.54 -1.12 15.16
N VAL A 95 10.37 -2.10 14.26
CA VAL A 95 9.06 -2.52 13.76
C VAL A 95 8.16 -2.95 14.92
N ILE A 96 8.72 -3.70 15.87
CA ILE A 96 8.01 -4.16 17.05
C ILE A 96 7.67 -2.98 17.97
N GLU A 97 8.65 -2.09 18.18
CA GLU A 97 8.45 -0.90 19.01
C GLU A 97 7.37 0.04 18.48
N LEU A 98 7.21 0.09 17.16
CA LEU A 98 6.17 0.88 16.51
C LEU A 98 4.79 0.21 16.59
N GLY A 99 4.73 -1.06 16.96
CA GLY A 99 3.47 -1.81 17.04
C GLY A 99 3.00 -2.39 15.71
N LEU A 100 3.82 -2.33 14.66
CA LEU A 100 3.44 -2.80 13.33
C LEU A 100 3.19 -4.31 13.30
N ASP A 101 3.98 -5.10 14.00
CA ASP A 101 3.82 -6.55 14.05
C ASP A 101 2.42 -6.94 14.54
N ASP A 102 1.91 -6.24 15.55
CA ASP A 102 0.56 -6.45 16.06
C ASP A 102 -0.51 -5.96 15.06
N ALA A 103 -0.24 -4.84 14.41
CA ALA A 103 -1.19 -4.23 13.47
C ALA A 103 -1.38 -5.07 12.19
N PHE A 104 -0.35 -5.79 11.76
CA PHE A 104 -0.38 -6.52 10.48
C PHE A 104 -1.52 -7.52 10.34
N GLY A 105 -1.96 -8.14 11.39
CA GLY A 105 -3.07 -9.11 11.33
C GLY A 105 -4.41 -8.54 11.76
N ARG A 106 -4.49 -7.24 12.07
CA ARG A 106 -5.66 -6.64 12.70
C ARG A 106 -6.19 -5.42 11.95
N ALA A 107 -5.30 -4.54 11.49
CA ALA A 107 -5.66 -3.29 10.81
C ALA A 107 -5.24 -3.34 9.34
N ILE A 108 -5.73 -2.38 8.56
CA ILE A 108 -5.20 -2.16 7.22
C ILE A 108 -3.88 -1.42 7.38
N CYS A 109 -2.81 -1.96 6.82
CA CYS A 109 -1.48 -1.36 6.92
C CYS A 109 -0.96 -0.97 5.54
N LEU A 110 -0.56 0.29 5.40
CA LEU A 110 0.05 0.82 4.18
C LEU A 110 1.50 1.17 4.53
N ILE A 111 2.45 0.46 3.94
CA ILE A 111 3.86 0.54 4.31
C ILE A 111 4.70 1.06 3.15
N GLU A 112 5.32 2.24 3.31
CA GLU A 112 6.31 2.77 2.37
C GLU A 112 7.71 2.32 2.80
N TRP A 113 8.58 2.05 1.84
CA TRP A 113 9.93 1.51 2.06
C TRP A 113 9.89 0.16 2.78
N PRO A 114 9.13 -0.82 2.23
CA PRO A 114 8.96 -2.12 2.89
C PRO A 114 10.24 -2.93 2.97
N GLU A 115 11.28 -2.58 2.21
CA GLU A 115 12.59 -3.24 2.29
C GLU A 115 13.16 -3.20 3.70
N ARG A 116 12.78 -2.17 4.46
CA ARG A 116 13.26 -2.02 5.85
C ARG A 116 12.64 -3.03 6.80
N LEU A 117 11.54 -3.68 6.40
CA LEU A 117 10.91 -4.71 7.24
C LEU A 117 11.70 -6.00 7.28
N GLY A 118 12.44 -6.31 6.22
CA GLY A 118 13.13 -7.58 6.12
C GLY A 118 12.15 -8.74 6.28
N ARG A 119 12.43 -9.63 7.23
CA ARG A 119 11.61 -10.82 7.50
C ARG A 119 10.29 -10.50 8.20
N ALA A 120 10.13 -9.29 8.72
CA ALA A 120 8.89 -8.89 9.39
C ALA A 120 7.75 -8.61 8.41
N ALA A 121 8.04 -8.50 7.11
CA ALA A 121 7.01 -8.26 6.10
C ALA A 121 6.03 -9.44 6.02
N PRO A 122 4.71 -9.19 6.10
CA PRO A 122 3.73 -10.28 6.01
C PRO A 122 3.78 -10.96 4.64
N ALA A 123 3.80 -12.31 4.66
CA ALA A 123 3.82 -13.09 3.42
C ALA A 123 2.53 -12.92 2.60
N SER A 124 1.43 -12.57 3.25
CA SER A 124 0.13 -12.35 2.61
C SER A 124 -0.05 -10.94 2.05
N ALA A 125 0.95 -10.07 2.18
CA ALA A 125 0.83 -8.68 1.76
C ALA A 125 0.73 -8.54 0.25
N LEU A 126 0.02 -7.49 -0.19
CA LEU A 126 0.03 -7.06 -1.59
C LEU A 126 1.19 -6.09 -1.77
N ARG A 127 2.04 -6.35 -2.75
CA ARG A 127 3.18 -5.48 -3.07
C ARG A 127 2.86 -4.66 -4.30
N LEU A 128 3.04 -3.35 -4.21
CA LEU A 128 2.96 -2.43 -5.33
C LEU A 128 4.35 -1.87 -5.59
N SER A 129 4.90 -2.16 -6.78
CA SER A 129 6.22 -1.69 -7.17
C SER A 129 6.05 -0.59 -8.22
N PHE A 130 6.40 0.63 -7.86
CA PHE A 130 6.29 1.81 -8.72
C PHE A 130 7.60 2.06 -9.45
N SER A 131 7.50 2.43 -10.72
CA SER A 131 8.64 2.87 -11.52
C SER A 131 8.19 3.97 -12.47
N GLN A 132 9.14 4.75 -12.97
CA GLN A 132 8.84 5.80 -13.93
C GLN A 132 8.64 5.18 -15.31
N ASP A 133 7.66 5.67 -16.06
CA ASP A 133 7.35 5.23 -17.42
C ASP A 133 6.98 6.46 -18.25
N GLY A 134 7.98 7.04 -18.93
CA GLY A 134 7.79 8.31 -19.60
C GLY A 134 7.47 9.42 -18.62
N GLU A 135 6.39 10.15 -18.85
CA GLU A 135 5.89 11.18 -17.91
C GLU A 135 4.98 10.60 -16.85
N GLY A 136 4.55 9.36 -17.02
CA GLY A 136 3.68 8.68 -16.08
C GLY A 136 4.44 7.73 -15.17
N ARG A 137 3.69 6.78 -14.61
CA ARG A 137 4.23 5.75 -13.72
C ARG A 137 3.74 4.38 -14.16
N ARG A 138 4.56 3.39 -13.92
CA ARG A 138 4.16 2.00 -14.03
C ARG A 138 4.08 1.42 -12.63
N VAL A 139 3.05 0.66 -12.34
CA VAL A 139 2.94 -0.04 -11.07
C VAL A 139 2.66 -1.51 -11.33
N VAL A 140 3.41 -2.37 -10.65
CA VAL A 140 3.23 -3.81 -10.70
C VAL A 140 2.68 -4.26 -9.36
N LEU A 141 1.50 -4.89 -9.38
CA LEU A 141 0.85 -5.41 -8.19
C LEU A 141 1.11 -6.91 -8.12
N THR A 142 1.74 -7.35 -7.04
CA THR A 142 2.06 -8.76 -6.82
C THR A 142 1.55 -9.19 -5.45
N GLY A 143 0.82 -10.28 -5.39
CA GLY A 143 0.28 -10.77 -4.12
C GLY A 143 0.36 -12.29 -4.00
N SER A 144 -0.05 -12.80 -2.84
CA SER A 144 -0.25 -14.23 -2.64
C SER A 144 -1.51 -14.69 -3.40
N ALA A 145 -1.76 -16.00 -3.40
CA ALA A 145 -2.94 -16.56 -4.06
C ALA A 145 -4.26 -15.95 -3.58
N ASP A 146 -4.31 -15.48 -2.33
CA ASP A 146 -5.50 -14.85 -1.77
C ASP A 146 -5.90 -13.56 -2.47
N TRP A 147 -4.94 -12.92 -3.16
CA TRP A 147 -5.20 -11.69 -3.91
C TRP A 147 -5.71 -11.93 -5.33
N ALA A 148 -5.64 -13.16 -5.83
CA ALA A 148 -5.99 -13.46 -7.23
C ALA A 148 -7.41 -13.01 -7.59
N GLY A 149 -8.38 -13.29 -6.73
CA GLY A 149 -9.77 -12.90 -6.97
C GLY A 149 -9.99 -11.40 -6.96
N ARG A 150 -9.27 -10.69 -6.08
CA ARG A 150 -9.37 -9.23 -6.02
C ARG A 150 -8.66 -8.58 -7.20
N LEU A 151 -7.46 -9.05 -7.56
CA LEU A 151 -6.70 -8.51 -8.67
C LEU A 151 -7.34 -8.77 -10.03
N SER A 152 -8.12 -9.85 -10.16
CA SER A 152 -8.81 -10.14 -11.41
C SER A 152 -9.81 -9.05 -11.81
N ARG A 153 -10.29 -8.27 -10.84
CA ARG A 153 -11.26 -7.19 -11.08
C ARG A 153 -10.59 -5.91 -11.57
N ILE A 154 -9.28 -5.80 -11.42
CA ILE A 154 -8.56 -4.56 -11.77
C ILE A 154 -8.45 -4.35 -13.28
N GLY A 155 -8.75 -5.39 -14.07
CA GLY A 155 -8.80 -5.27 -15.53
C GLY A 155 -9.74 -4.17 -16.00
N GLY A 156 -10.84 -3.94 -15.27
CA GLY A 156 -11.75 -2.84 -15.55
C GLY A 156 -11.13 -1.46 -15.34
N PHE A 157 -10.16 -1.36 -14.43
CA PHE A 157 -9.43 -0.12 -14.18
C PHE A 157 -8.60 0.30 -15.39
N ALA A 158 -7.93 -0.65 -16.02
CA ALA A 158 -7.04 -0.37 -17.14
C ALA A 158 -7.78 0.14 -18.38
N HIS A 159 -9.07 -0.08 -18.46
CA HIS A 159 -9.91 0.32 -19.61
C HIS A 159 -10.92 1.41 -19.28
N ALA A 160 -10.87 1.92 -18.07
CA ALA A 160 -11.81 2.96 -17.62
C ALA A 160 -11.41 4.36 -18.07
#